data_c376decd8c13e6c9d55376a58f9359b5
#
_entry.id   c376decd8c13e6c9d55376a58f9359b5
#
_cell.length_a   1.000
_cell.length_b   1.000
_cell.length_c   1.000
_cell.angle_alpha   90.00
_cell.angle_beta   90.00
_cell.angle_gamma   90.00
#
_symmetry.space_group_name_H-M   'P 1'
#
loop_
_entity.id
_entity.type
_entity.pdbx_description
1 polymer ?
#
loop_
_entity_poly.entity_id
_entity_poly.type
_entity_poly.pdbx_seq_one_letter_code
_entity_poly.pdbx_strand_id
1 'polypeptide(L)'
;MMMAFDYLDSLRTIEIRIQIKTRQAQHLRDTMINITAPMDKEQVSHTKNVSAMQDTMAMVLDIEEEILELRNRLTKRRREILIILDQMKPEYASVLSGKFVERRSTKEIGNMLFLSKRQIERRLKDALDAFQLILNDLIEYGDVPWPRNKES
;
A
#
# COMPACT_ATOMS: atom_id res chain seq x y z
N MET A 1 2.77 14.30 15.02
CA MET A 1 3.14 14.85 13.71
C MET A 1 3.62 13.73 12.81
N MET A 2 3.09 13.67 11.60
CA MET A 2 3.52 12.65 10.65
C MET A 2 4.82 13.07 9.97
N MET A 3 5.81 12.18 10.01
CA MET A 3 7.10 12.42 9.34
C MET A 3 6.98 12.14 7.85
N ALA A 4 7.71 12.90 7.04
CA ALA A 4 7.72 12.75 5.59
C ALA A 4 8.04 11.32 5.15
N PHE A 5 9.05 10.72 5.76
CA PHE A 5 9.41 9.35 5.44
C PHE A 5 8.24 8.38 5.65
N ASP A 6 7.59 8.44 6.80
CA ASP A 6 6.47 7.55 7.12
C ASP A 6 5.29 7.77 6.20
N TYR A 7 5.03 9.03 5.85
CA TYR A 7 3.98 9.39 4.92
C TYR A 7 4.22 8.79 3.54
N LEU A 8 5.42 8.95 3.03
CA LEU A 8 5.82 8.40 1.72
C LEU A 8 5.88 6.87 1.76
N ASP A 9 6.44 6.29 2.83
CA ASP A 9 6.56 4.85 2.98
C ASP A 9 5.21 4.17 3.21
N SER A 10 4.18 4.91 3.54
CA SER A 10 2.84 4.36 3.72
C SER A 10 2.28 3.68 2.46
N LEU A 11 2.73 4.09 1.28
CA LEU A 11 2.38 3.41 0.02
C LEU A 11 2.81 1.94 0.07
N ARG A 12 4.03 1.70 0.48
CA ARG A 12 4.58 0.35 0.61
C ARG A 12 3.85 -0.45 1.68
N THR A 13 3.59 0.16 2.82
CA THR A 13 2.87 -0.48 3.92
C THR A 13 1.48 -0.94 3.49
N ILE A 14 0.73 -0.08 2.80
CA ILE A 14 -0.60 -0.42 2.29
C ILE A 14 -0.51 -1.55 1.26
N GLU A 15 0.44 -1.49 0.34
CA GLU A 15 0.62 -2.54 -0.68
C GLU A 15 0.97 -3.89 -0.04
N ILE A 16 1.82 -3.90 0.98
CA ILE A 16 2.15 -5.13 1.70
C ILE A 16 0.90 -5.72 2.36
N ARG A 17 0.07 -4.89 2.97
CA ARG A 17 -1.19 -5.35 3.57
C ARG A 17 -2.13 -5.95 2.53
N ILE A 18 -2.22 -5.34 1.34
CA ILE A 18 -2.99 -5.88 0.23
C ILE A 18 -2.48 -7.26 -0.16
N GLN A 19 -1.17 -7.42 -0.27
CA GLN A 19 -0.55 -8.71 -0.61
C GLN A 19 -0.85 -9.78 0.43
N ILE A 20 -0.75 -9.43 1.72
CA ILE A 20 -1.05 -10.37 2.80
C ILE A 20 -2.50 -10.83 2.71
N LYS A 21 -3.44 -9.89 2.57
CA LYS A 21 -4.86 -10.22 2.50
C LYS A 21 -5.22 -10.99 1.24
N THR A 22 -4.58 -10.68 0.12
CA THR A 22 -4.76 -11.43 -1.14
C THR A 22 -4.34 -12.89 -0.96
N ARG A 23 -3.21 -13.13 -0.30
CA ARG A 23 -2.76 -14.50 0.00
C ARG A 23 -3.68 -15.22 0.97
N GLN A 24 -4.19 -14.51 1.97
CA GLN A 24 -5.18 -15.09 2.91
C GLN A 24 -6.44 -15.52 2.19
N ALA A 25 -6.98 -14.66 1.32
CA ALA A 25 -8.17 -14.99 0.54
C ALA A 25 -7.92 -16.20 -0.36
N GLN A 26 -6.77 -16.26 -1.01
CA GLN A 26 -6.41 -17.38 -1.88
C GLN A 26 -6.28 -18.67 -1.08
N HIS A 27 -5.66 -18.62 0.08
CA HIS A 27 -5.52 -19.79 0.95
C HIS A 27 -6.90 -20.32 1.38
N LEU A 28 -7.83 -19.44 1.72
CA LEU A 28 -9.18 -19.84 2.08
C LEU A 28 -9.93 -20.45 0.90
N ARG A 29 -9.76 -19.92 -0.31
CA ARG A 29 -10.35 -20.51 -1.53
C ARG A 29 -9.81 -21.90 -1.78
N ASP A 30 -8.50 -22.09 -1.62
CA ASP A 30 -7.88 -23.40 -1.77
C ASP A 30 -8.42 -24.40 -0.75
N THR A 31 -8.66 -23.94 0.47
CA THR A 31 -9.28 -24.74 1.52
C THR A 31 -10.71 -25.15 1.14
N MET A 32 -11.48 -24.25 0.53
CA MET A 32 -12.83 -24.56 0.03
C MET A 32 -12.80 -25.65 -1.05
N ILE A 33 -11.85 -25.56 -1.96
CA ILE A 33 -11.68 -26.59 -3.01
C ILE A 33 -11.44 -27.95 -2.36
N ASN A 34 -10.61 -28.01 -1.34
CA ASN A 34 -10.33 -29.25 -0.62
C ASN A 34 -11.56 -29.79 0.11
N ILE A 35 -12.41 -28.92 0.65
CA ILE A 35 -13.67 -29.32 1.31
C ILE A 35 -14.66 -29.90 0.29
N THR A 36 -14.68 -29.35 -0.94
CA THR A 36 -15.62 -29.76 -1.99
C THR A 36 -15.08 -30.87 -2.87
N ALA A 37 -13.78 -31.22 -2.76
CA ALA A 37 -13.20 -32.30 -3.54
C ALA A 37 -13.92 -33.62 -3.22
N PRO A 38 -14.27 -34.42 -4.27
CA PRO A 38 -14.90 -35.69 -4.02
C PRO A 38 -13.95 -36.61 -3.25
N MET A 39 -14.32 -36.91 -2.05
CA MET A 39 -13.62 -37.89 -1.25
C MET A 39 -14.32 -39.21 -1.46
N ASP A 40 -13.60 -40.24 -1.82
CA ASP A 40 -14.09 -41.60 -1.98
C ASP A 40 -14.59 -42.20 -0.68
N LYS A 41 -14.64 -41.43 0.35
CA LYS A 41 -14.98 -41.92 1.67
C LYS A 41 -16.25 -41.33 2.17
N GLU A 42 -16.91 -42.21 2.85
CA GLU A 42 -18.04 -41.97 3.71
C GLU A 42 -18.54 -40.56 3.78
N GLN A 43 -19.74 -40.42 3.48
CA GLN A 43 -20.53 -39.22 3.63
C GLN A 43 -20.40 -38.66 5.03
N VAL A 44 -19.32 -37.95 5.25
CA VAL A 44 -19.27 -37.01 6.37
C VAL A 44 -20.45 -36.08 6.15
N SER A 45 -21.23 -35.91 7.14
CA SER A 45 -22.44 -35.12 7.14
C SER A 45 -22.38 -33.97 6.12
N HIS A 46 -23.11 -34.10 5.06
CA HIS A 46 -23.25 -33.12 3.97
C HIS A 46 -23.53 -31.72 4.51
N THR A 47 -24.28 -31.63 5.61
CA THR A 47 -24.63 -30.40 6.31
C THR A 47 -23.39 -29.71 6.90
N LYS A 48 -22.46 -30.47 7.47
CA LYS A 48 -21.21 -29.90 8.01
C LYS A 48 -20.33 -29.29 6.93
N ASN A 49 -20.21 -29.97 5.79
CA ASN A 49 -19.40 -29.49 4.68
C ASN A 49 -19.99 -28.23 4.05
N VAL A 50 -21.30 -28.17 3.91
CA VAL A 50 -21.99 -26.98 3.39
C VAL A 50 -21.82 -25.81 4.34
N SER A 51 -21.97 -26.01 5.65
CA SER A 51 -21.79 -24.97 6.65
C SER A 51 -20.34 -24.45 6.66
N ALA A 52 -19.36 -25.35 6.60
CA ALA A 52 -17.96 -24.99 6.54
C ALA A 52 -17.64 -24.17 5.28
N MET A 53 -18.21 -24.54 4.14
CA MET A 53 -18.08 -23.80 2.89
C MET A 53 -18.66 -22.39 3.00
N GLN A 54 -19.87 -22.28 3.55
CA GLN A 54 -20.53 -20.98 3.72
C GLN A 54 -19.72 -20.06 4.63
N ASP A 55 -19.21 -20.59 5.74
CA ASP A 55 -18.39 -19.82 6.67
C ASP A 55 -17.10 -19.34 5.99
N THR A 56 -16.45 -20.23 5.25
CA THR A 56 -15.23 -19.89 4.54
C THR A 56 -15.49 -18.84 3.45
N MET A 57 -16.59 -18.97 2.71
CA MET A 57 -16.98 -18.00 1.69
C MET A 57 -17.23 -16.63 2.32
N ALA A 58 -17.91 -16.59 3.47
CA ALA A 58 -18.14 -15.32 4.17
C ALA A 58 -16.82 -14.66 4.58
N MET A 59 -15.86 -15.46 5.05
CA MET A 59 -14.52 -14.92 5.37
C MET A 59 -13.80 -14.38 4.15
N VAL A 60 -13.88 -15.07 3.01
CA VAL A 60 -13.29 -14.62 1.75
C VAL A 60 -13.90 -13.30 1.32
N LEU A 61 -15.22 -13.16 1.37
CA LEU A 61 -15.90 -11.93 0.99
C LEU A 61 -15.51 -10.76 1.90
N ASP A 62 -15.38 -10.99 3.20
CA ASP A 62 -14.93 -9.97 4.14
C ASP A 62 -13.51 -9.50 3.81
N ILE A 63 -12.61 -10.43 3.50
CA ILE A 63 -11.24 -10.11 3.13
C ILE A 63 -11.20 -9.33 1.81
N GLU A 64 -11.99 -9.71 0.84
CA GLU A 64 -12.07 -9.00 -0.44
C GLU A 64 -12.57 -7.57 -0.26
N GLU A 65 -13.52 -7.35 0.64
CA GLU A 65 -13.98 -6.01 0.97
C GLU A 65 -12.87 -5.17 1.62
N GLU A 66 -12.10 -5.76 2.53
CA GLU A 66 -10.95 -5.10 3.14
C GLU A 66 -9.88 -4.76 2.10
N ILE A 67 -9.65 -5.65 1.12
CA ILE A 67 -8.72 -5.39 0.02
C ILE A 67 -9.17 -4.18 -0.80
N LEU A 68 -10.45 -4.10 -1.09
CA LEU A 68 -11.01 -2.96 -1.84
C LEU A 68 -10.79 -1.64 -1.09
N GLU A 69 -11.04 -1.62 0.20
CA GLU A 69 -10.78 -0.44 1.04
C GLU A 69 -9.32 -0.04 1.01
N LEU A 70 -8.41 -1.02 1.13
CA LEU A 70 -6.97 -0.77 1.09
C LEU A 70 -6.54 -0.21 -0.27
N ARG A 71 -7.08 -0.72 -1.36
CA ARG A 71 -6.80 -0.20 -2.71
C ARG A 71 -7.26 1.24 -2.86
N ASN A 72 -8.42 1.57 -2.33
CA ASN A 72 -8.92 2.94 -2.35
C ASN A 72 -8.01 3.87 -1.54
N ARG A 73 -7.54 3.43 -0.38
CA ARG A 73 -6.58 4.19 0.43
C ARG A 73 -5.25 4.38 -0.29
N LEU A 74 -4.78 3.35 -0.97
CA LEU A 74 -3.54 3.42 -1.74
C LEU A 74 -3.64 4.45 -2.86
N THR A 75 -4.71 4.41 -3.63
CA THR A 75 -4.96 5.37 -4.71
C THR A 75 -5.01 6.79 -4.19
N LYS A 76 -5.70 7.00 -3.09
CA LYS A 76 -5.83 8.31 -2.47
C LYS A 76 -4.48 8.82 -1.96
N ARG A 77 -3.73 7.98 -1.26
CA ARG A 77 -2.41 8.36 -0.75
C ARG A 77 -1.45 8.68 -1.89
N ARG A 78 -1.49 7.89 -2.95
CA ARG A 78 -0.65 8.13 -4.13
C ARG A 78 -0.96 9.50 -4.74
N ARG A 79 -2.24 9.84 -4.86
CA ARG A 79 -2.66 11.15 -5.38
C ARG A 79 -2.16 12.29 -4.50
N GLU A 80 -2.29 12.16 -3.19
CA GLU A 80 -1.82 13.18 -2.24
C GLU A 80 -0.32 13.41 -2.37
N ILE A 81 0.45 12.34 -2.47
CA ILE A 81 1.90 12.41 -2.63
C ILE A 81 2.26 13.10 -3.95
N LEU A 82 1.61 12.75 -5.04
CA LEU A 82 1.88 13.36 -6.35
C LEU A 82 1.60 14.85 -6.33
N ILE A 83 0.54 15.28 -5.66
CA ILE A 83 0.21 16.70 -5.51
C ILE A 83 1.34 17.43 -4.78
N ILE A 84 1.89 16.85 -3.74
CA ILE A 84 2.99 17.45 -2.98
C ILE A 84 4.26 17.49 -3.85
N LEU A 85 4.57 16.38 -4.54
CA LEU A 85 5.75 16.32 -5.40
C LEU A 85 5.71 17.37 -6.51
N ASP A 86 4.53 17.67 -7.05
CA ASP A 86 4.35 18.68 -8.08
C ASP A 86 4.71 20.10 -7.59
N GLN A 87 4.71 20.32 -6.29
CA GLN A 87 5.07 21.60 -5.69
C GLN A 87 6.56 21.71 -5.35
N MET A 88 7.30 20.64 -5.53
CA MET A 88 8.72 20.57 -5.18
C MET A 88 9.60 20.87 -6.38
N LYS A 89 10.88 21.16 -6.11
CA LYS A 89 11.89 21.25 -7.16
C LYS A 89 11.97 19.91 -7.88
N PRO A 90 12.02 19.89 -9.22
CA PRO A 90 12.06 18.65 -9.99
C PRO A 90 13.16 17.68 -9.57
N GLU A 91 14.32 18.18 -9.19
CA GLU A 91 15.44 17.35 -8.74
C GLU A 91 15.13 16.59 -7.43
N TYR A 92 14.35 17.19 -6.53
CA TYR A 92 13.89 16.54 -5.31
C TYR A 92 12.73 15.62 -5.57
N ALA A 93 11.75 16.06 -6.33
CA ALA A 93 10.61 15.26 -6.70
C ALA A 93 11.03 13.97 -7.42
N SER A 94 12.04 14.07 -8.27
CA SER A 94 12.58 12.95 -9.03
C SER A 94 13.12 11.82 -8.13
N VAL A 95 13.92 12.16 -7.12
CA VAL A 95 14.49 11.15 -6.23
C VAL A 95 13.45 10.57 -5.29
N LEU A 96 12.49 11.35 -4.82
CA LEU A 96 11.41 10.86 -3.98
C LEU A 96 10.46 9.97 -4.77
N SER A 97 10.09 10.37 -5.97
CA SER A 97 9.26 9.56 -6.86
C SER A 97 9.95 8.24 -7.18
N GLY A 98 11.23 8.29 -7.52
CA GLY A 98 12.00 7.08 -7.81
C GLY A 98 12.02 6.10 -6.67
N LYS A 99 12.26 6.60 -5.45
CA LYS A 99 12.39 5.73 -4.29
C LYS A 99 11.04 5.24 -3.74
N PHE A 100 10.08 6.12 -3.57
CA PHE A 100 8.85 5.81 -2.84
C PHE A 100 7.66 5.47 -3.73
N VAL A 101 7.57 6.02 -4.92
CA VAL A 101 6.47 5.74 -5.84
C VAL A 101 6.83 4.60 -6.79
N GLU A 102 8.01 4.67 -7.40
CA GLU A 102 8.47 3.68 -8.37
C GLU A 102 9.23 2.52 -7.73
N ARG A 103 9.63 2.67 -6.48
CA ARG A 103 10.34 1.65 -5.70
C ARG A 103 11.64 1.19 -6.29
N ARG A 104 12.39 2.13 -6.82
CA ARG A 104 13.72 1.88 -7.35
C ARG A 104 14.75 1.87 -6.23
N SER A 105 15.80 1.09 -6.41
CA SER A 105 16.94 1.12 -5.50
C SER A 105 17.72 2.43 -5.68
N THR A 106 18.52 2.78 -4.69
CA THR A 106 19.40 3.95 -4.76
C THR A 106 20.31 3.85 -5.99
N LYS A 107 20.81 2.65 -6.31
CA LYS A 107 21.65 2.42 -7.47
C LYS A 107 20.91 2.69 -8.78
N GLU A 108 19.68 2.22 -8.90
CA GLU A 108 18.86 2.45 -10.08
C GLU A 108 18.56 3.93 -10.29
N ILE A 109 18.22 4.65 -9.20
CA ILE A 109 17.99 6.09 -9.25
C ILE A 109 19.27 6.81 -9.69
N GLY A 110 20.41 6.41 -9.14
CA GLY A 110 21.70 6.97 -9.50
C GLY A 110 22.01 6.79 -10.98
N ASN A 111 21.72 5.61 -11.53
CA ASN A 111 21.91 5.33 -12.95
C ASN A 111 20.99 6.18 -13.82
N MET A 112 19.76 6.38 -13.40
CA MET A 112 18.79 7.20 -14.13
C MET A 112 19.16 8.68 -14.15
N LEU A 113 19.68 9.20 -13.05
CA LEU A 113 19.98 10.62 -12.88
C LEU A 113 21.45 10.95 -13.08
N PHE A 114 22.28 9.97 -13.40
CA PHE A 114 23.72 10.14 -13.57
C PHE A 114 24.39 10.69 -12.32
N LEU A 115 23.99 10.17 -11.15
CA LEU A 115 24.52 10.57 -9.85
C LEU A 115 25.09 9.35 -9.12
N SER A 116 26.09 9.61 -8.28
CA SER A 116 26.64 8.56 -7.42
C SER A 116 25.64 8.21 -6.30
N LYS A 117 25.82 7.04 -5.70
CA LYS A 117 25.02 6.59 -4.54
C LYS A 117 25.03 7.66 -3.44
N ARG A 118 26.19 8.21 -3.13
CA ARG A 118 26.35 9.20 -2.09
C ARG A 118 25.59 10.50 -2.40
N GLN A 119 25.63 10.92 -3.66
CA GLN A 119 24.87 12.08 -4.13
C GLN A 119 23.36 11.85 -4.01
N ILE A 120 22.89 10.66 -4.36
CA ILE A 120 21.48 10.30 -4.24
C ILE A 120 21.05 10.29 -2.76
N GLU A 121 21.84 9.70 -1.88
CA GLU A 121 21.52 9.66 -0.45
C GLU A 121 21.42 11.08 0.14
N ARG A 122 22.33 11.96 -0.24
CA ARG A 122 22.30 13.36 0.18
C ARG A 122 21.07 14.08 -0.35
N ARG A 123 20.77 13.88 -1.63
CA ARG A 123 19.60 14.50 -2.26
C ARG A 123 18.29 13.98 -1.69
N LEU A 124 18.22 12.69 -1.35
CA LEU A 124 17.06 12.12 -0.68
C LEU A 124 16.82 12.79 0.68
N LYS A 125 17.86 13.01 1.44
CA LYS A 125 17.75 13.68 2.73
C LYS A 125 17.19 15.10 2.58
N ASP A 126 17.77 15.86 1.66
CA ASP A 126 17.33 17.23 1.39
C ASP A 126 15.91 17.26 0.85
N ALA A 127 15.55 16.30 0.00
CA ALA A 127 14.22 16.18 -0.56
C ALA A 127 13.18 15.82 0.52
N LEU A 128 13.52 14.95 1.46
CA LEU A 128 12.65 14.63 2.58
C LEU A 128 12.40 15.85 3.47
N ASP A 129 13.43 16.64 3.71
CA ASP A 129 13.28 17.88 4.48
C ASP A 129 12.36 18.87 3.76
N ALA A 130 12.53 19.02 2.45
CA ALA A 130 11.67 19.87 1.64
C ALA A 130 10.22 19.38 1.62
N PHE A 131 10.04 18.06 1.49
CA PHE A 131 8.71 17.44 1.53
C PHE A 131 8.04 17.68 2.87
N GLN A 132 8.80 17.57 3.95
CA GLN A 132 8.26 17.77 5.31
C GLN A 132 7.71 19.18 5.50
N LEU A 133 8.39 20.18 4.96
CA LEU A 133 7.92 21.56 5.05
C LEU A 133 6.59 21.75 4.32
N ILE A 134 6.47 21.22 3.12
CA ILE A 134 5.22 21.29 2.35
C ILE A 134 4.11 20.52 3.05
N LEU A 135 4.42 19.34 3.56
CA LEU A 135 3.45 18.51 4.27
C LEU A 135 2.90 19.22 5.52
N ASN A 136 3.78 19.87 6.28
CA ASN A 136 3.38 20.63 7.47
C ASN A 136 2.46 21.79 7.11
N ASP A 137 2.81 22.55 6.08
CA ASP A 137 2.00 23.67 5.62
C ASP A 137 0.60 23.22 5.18
N LEU A 138 0.54 22.16 4.39
CA LEU A 138 -0.71 21.64 3.88
C LEU A 138 -1.58 21.05 4.99
N ILE A 139 -0.99 20.43 5.98
CA ILE A 139 -1.72 19.92 7.15
C ILE A 139 -2.27 21.08 7.96
N GLU A 140 -1.48 22.11 8.18
CA GLU A 140 -1.86 23.29 8.96
C GLU A 140 -3.01 24.05 8.31
N TYR A 141 -2.91 24.31 7.01
CA TYR A 141 -3.94 25.04 6.27
C TYR A 141 -5.08 24.16 5.76
N GLY A 142 -4.98 22.86 5.94
CA GLY A 142 -6.05 21.95 5.57
C GLY A 142 -6.22 21.71 4.07
N ASP A 143 -5.23 22.06 3.26
CA ASP A 143 -5.27 21.91 1.82
C ASP A 143 -4.93 20.49 1.35
N VAL A 144 -4.36 19.68 2.22
CA VAL A 144 -4.17 18.26 1.97
C VAL A 144 -5.39 17.51 2.45
N PRO A 145 -6.03 16.74 1.62
CA PRO A 145 -7.18 15.94 2.06
C PRO A 145 -6.82 14.85 3.06
N TRP A 146 -5.57 14.69 3.35
CA TRP A 146 -5.03 13.60 4.14
C TRP A 146 -5.56 13.48 5.56
N PRO A 147 -5.48 14.48 6.44
CA PRO A 147 -5.88 14.29 7.83
C PRO A 147 -7.38 14.20 8.04
N ARG A 148 -8.15 14.79 7.15
CA ARG A 148 -9.60 14.87 7.28
C ARG A 148 -10.33 13.56 7.11
N ASN A 149 -9.66 12.59 6.55
CA ASN A 149 -10.30 11.33 6.23
C ASN A 149 -10.07 10.25 7.28
N LYS A 150 -9.44 10.63 8.37
CA LYS A 150 -9.26 9.73 9.50
C LYS A 150 -10.49 9.65 10.39
N GLU A 151 -11.37 10.58 10.22
CA GLU A 151 -12.55 10.69 11.05
C GLU A 151 -13.72 9.84 10.55
N SER A 152 -13.56 9.30 9.40
CA SER A 152 -14.56 8.41 8.81
C SER A 152 -14.22 6.95 9.03
#